data_7e17dc26dd2f7604f38c74822aebade6
#
_entry.id   7e17dc26dd2f7604f38c74822aebade6
#
_cell.length_a   1.000
_cell.length_b   1.000
_cell.length_c   1.000
_cell.angle_alpha   90.00
_cell.angle_beta   90.00
_cell.angle_gamma   90.00
#
_symmetry.space_group_name_H-M   'P 1'
#
loop_
_entity.id
_entity.type
_entity.pdbx_description
1 polymer ?
#
loop_
_entity_poly.entity_id
_entity_poly.type
_entity_poly.pdbx_seq_one_letter_code
_entity_poly.pdbx_strand_id
1 'polypeptide(L)'
;YISERWRTRDIYCTGFNRLDRAIKITDGLYILGAISSLGKTTFALQIADHVAESGRDVIIFSLEMSRKELIDKSICRMMFADWIKTQRTSDRERLKNELEIQTLNLGQIASPSALNISEEKLAGLETKTHQYFSTIAKRTSIYESVGNVGVTEIAERVNKYVYYSGNKPLVIIDYLQLLAPIDPHFTDKQNTDKNVLELKRLSRELEIPIIAISSLNRANYNEPISMAAFKESGAIEYSSDVLLGLQLAGAGDKDFNVDMAKSRETREIELKIHKNR
;
A
#
# COMPACT_ATOMS: atom_id res chain seq x y z
N TYR A 1 26.35 23.67 0.89
CA TYR A 1 26.08 22.54 -0.01
C TYR A 1 25.31 21.40 0.70
N ILE A 2 25.75 20.96 1.89
CA ILE A 2 25.04 19.90 2.64
C ILE A 2 23.69 20.40 3.18
N SER A 3 23.66 21.61 3.74
CA SER A 3 22.43 22.20 4.30
C SER A 3 21.36 22.52 3.26
N GLU A 4 21.72 22.89 2.05
CA GLU A 4 20.80 23.15 0.94
C GLU A 4 20.19 21.85 0.41
N ARG A 5 21.00 20.79 0.28
CA ARG A 5 20.53 19.48 -0.21
C ARG A 5 19.51 18.80 0.71
N TRP A 6 19.56 19.07 2.04
CA TRP A 6 18.58 18.58 3.00
C TRP A 6 17.32 19.43 3.09
N ARG A 7 17.41 20.73 2.77
CA ARG A 7 16.26 21.65 2.78
C ARG A 7 15.32 21.50 1.58
N THR A 8 15.77 20.84 0.51
CA THR A 8 15.03 20.74 -0.76
C THR A 8 14.40 19.36 -1.01
N ARG A 9 14.62 18.36 -0.17
CA ARG A 9 13.99 17.05 -0.34
C ARG A 9 12.54 17.08 0.10
N ASP A 10 11.65 16.71 -0.80
CA ASP A 10 10.26 16.47 -0.50
C ASP A 10 10.12 15.27 0.44
N ILE A 11 9.50 15.47 1.60
CA ILE A 11 9.21 14.39 2.56
C ILE A 11 7.72 14.08 2.47
N TYR A 12 7.40 12.79 2.35
CA TYR A 12 6.05 12.28 2.31
C TYR A 12 5.78 11.52 3.62
N CYS A 13 4.85 12.04 4.43
CA CYS A 13 4.46 11.36 5.67
C CYS A 13 3.53 10.19 5.38
N THR A 14 3.75 9.07 6.05
CA THR A 14 2.95 7.85 5.87
C THR A 14 1.63 7.87 6.62
N GLY A 15 1.50 8.76 7.62
CA GLY A 15 0.38 8.77 8.57
C GLY A 15 0.54 7.78 9.71
N PHE A 16 1.62 6.98 9.71
CA PHE A 16 1.98 6.11 10.82
C PHE A 16 3.13 6.72 11.62
N ASN A 17 2.82 7.37 12.74
CA ASN A 17 3.80 8.12 13.54
C ASN A 17 5.08 7.33 13.88
N ARG A 18 4.97 6.03 14.16
CA ARG A 18 6.14 5.19 14.46
C ARG A 18 6.99 4.95 13.20
N LEU A 19 6.34 4.75 12.06
CA LEU A 19 7.03 4.56 10.79
C LEU A 19 7.70 5.86 10.34
N ASP A 20 7.01 7.01 10.45
CA ASP A 20 7.54 8.33 10.09
C ASP A 20 8.75 8.76 10.94
N ARG A 21 8.88 8.19 12.16
CA ARG A 21 10.09 8.37 13.01
C ARG A 21 11.25 7.47 12.56
N ALA A 22 10.93 6.28 12.06
CA ALA A 22 11.92 5.28 11.69
C ALA A 22 12.46 5.47 10.27
N ILE A 23 11.62 5.90 9.34
CA ILE A 23 11.99 6.17 7.95
C ILE A 23 11.45 7.53 7.49
N LYS A 24 12.11 8.13 6.52
CA LYS A 24 11.62 9.31 5.81
C LYS A 24 11.37 8.91 4.35
N ILE A 25 10.12 8.97 3.91
CA ILE A 25 9.83 8.77 2.50
C ILE A 25 10.25 10.02 1.74
N THR A 26 11.30 9.87 0.95
CA THR A 26 11.81 10.87 0.01
C THR A 26 11.93 10.21 -1.36
N ASP A 27 12.64 10.83 -2.32
CA ASP A 27 13.00 10.17 -3.57
C ASP A 27 13.67 8.82 -3.30
N GLY A 28 13.19 7.76 -3.94
CA GLY A 28 13.72 6.41 -3.74
C GLY A 28 12.74 5.30 -4.08
N LEU A 29 13.26 4.07 -4.11
CA LEU A 29 12.48 2.86 -4.31
C LEU A 29 12.26 2.15 -2.97
N TYR A 30 10.99 2.04 -2.58
CA TYR A 30 10.50 1.37 -1.38
C TYR A 30 9.81 0.08 -1.78
N ILE A 31 10.20 -1.03 -1.19
CA ILE A 31 9.54 -2.32 -1.44
C ILE A 31 8.76 -2.73 -0.19
N LEU A 32 7.48 -3.02 -0.37
CA LEU A 32 6.60 -3.52 0.67
C LEU A 32 6.25 -4.98 0.39
N GLY A 33 6.85 -5.89 1.14
CA GLY A 33 6.59 -7.33 1.04
C GLY A 33 5.66 -7.86 2.11
N ALA A 34 4.83 -8.81 1.74
CA ALA A 34 4.06 -9.60 2.68
C ALA A 34 3.53 -10.87 2.02
N ILE A 35 3.12 -11.82 2.83
CA ILE A 35 2.36 -12.98 2.36
C ILE A 35 1.00 -12.55 1.80
N SER A 36 0.39 -13.42 0.99
CA SER A 36 -0.92 -13.16 0.39
C SER A 36 -1.99 -12.90 1.46
N SER A 37 -2.91 -11.97 1.17
CA SER A 37 -4.06 -11.61 2.01
C SER A 37 -3.71 -11.03 3.39
N LEU A 38 -2.52 -10.48 3.55
CA LEU A 38 -2.10 -9.83 4.80
C LEU A 38 -2.32 -8.30 4.82
N GLY A 39 -2.95 -7.74 3.79
CA GLY A 39 -3.30 -6.33 3.76
C GLY A 39 -2.23 -5.41 3.16
N LYS A 40 -1.34 -5.91 2.27
CA LYS A 40 -0.35 -5.10 1.53
C LYS A 40 -0.97 -3.88 0.86
N THR A 41 -1.95 -4.13 0.01
CA THR A 41 -2.72 -3.09 -0.70
C THR A 41 -3.37 -2.11 0.27
N THR A 42 -4.00 -2.62 1.33
CA THR A 42 -4.66 -1.77 2.35
C THR A 42 -3.66 -0.87 3.06
N PHE A 43 -2.47 -1.38 3.41
CA PHE A 43 -1.42 -0.59 4.05
C PHE A 43 -0.85 0.48 3.11
N ALA A 44 -0.53 0.11 1.86
CA ALA A 44 -0.04 1.06 0.86
C ALA A 44 -1.10 2.13 0.52
N LEU A 45 -2.37 1.72 0.41
CA LEU A 45 -3.49 2.64 0.14
C LEU A 45 -3.70 3.63 1.30
N GLN A 46 -3.53 3.20 2.55
CA GLN A 46 -3.60 4.11 3.69
C GLN A 46 -2.49 5.17 3.66
N ILE A 47 -1.28 4.80 3.24
CA ILE A 47 -0.19 5.77 3.02
C ILE A 47 -0.57 6.73 1.88
N ALA A 48 -1.08 6.20 0.76
CA ALA A 48 -1.54 7.01 -0.38
C ALA A 48 -2.57 8.05 0.03
N ASP A 49 -3.61 7.62 0.73
CA ASP A 49 -4.69 8.49 1.18
C ASP A 49 -4.17 9.59 2.10
N HIS A 50 -3.27 9.26 3.04
CA HIS A 50 -2.68 10.24 3.94
C HIS A 50 -1.80 11.26 3.20
N VAL A 51 -1.02 10.81 2.22
CA VAL A 51 -0.22 11.68 1.36
C VAL A 51 -1.12 12.62 0.55
N ALA A 52 -2.21 12.12 -0.02
CA ALA A 52 -3.18 12.91 -0.75
C ALA A 52 -3.89 13.95 0.16
N GLU A 53 -4.31 13.54 1.36
CA GLU A 53 -4.89 14.44 2.38
C GLU A 53 -3.91 15.55 2.80
N SER A 54 -2.61 15.29 2.79
CA SER A 54 -1.57 16.29 3.06
C SER A 54 -1.33 17.28 1.92
N GLY A 55 -2.08 17.15 0.80
CA GLY A 55 -2.02 18.04 -0.35
C GLY A 55 -0.96 17.66 -1.39
N ARG A 56 -0.38 16.46 -1.31
CA ARG A 56 0.57 15.94 -2.31
C ARG A 56 -0.11 14.96 -3.26
N ASP A 57 0.40 14.90 -4.47
CA ASP A 57 -0.18 14.06 -5.50
C ASP A 57 0.27 12.60 -5.37
N VAL A 58 -0.63 11.69 -5.71
CA VAL A 58 -0.42 10.24 -5.67
C VAL A 58 -0.83 9.62 -7.00
N ILE A 59 -0.03 8.70 -7.49
CA ILE A 59 -0.35 7.86 -8.66
C ILE A 59 -0.33 6.40 -8.22
N ILE A 60 -1.42 5.68 -8.46
CA ILE A 60 -1.55 4.26 -8.13
C ILE A 60 -1.71 3.48 -9.42
N PHE A 61 -0.80 2.54 -9.67
CA PHE A 61 -0.93 1.51 -10.70
C PHE A 61 -1.45 0.25 -10.03
N SER A 62 -2.73 -0.05 -10.23
CA SER A 62 -3.39 -1.24 -9.70
C SER A 62 -3.46 -2.30 -10.78
N LEU A 63 -2.71 -3.37 -10.59
CA LEU A 63 -2.64 -4.49 -11.54
C LEU A 63 -3.51 -5.68 -11.10
N GLU A 64 -4.00 -5.67 -9.86
CA GLU A 64 -4.82 -6.73 -9.28
C GLU A 64 -6.27 -6.28 -9.03
N MET A 65 -6.44 -5.08 -8.48
CA MET A 65 -7.74 -4.58 -8.05
C MET A 65 -8.27 -3.48 -8.97
N SER A 66 -9.59 -3.43 -9.14
CA SER A 66 -10.24 -2.33 -9.86
C SER A 66 -10.13 -1.01 -9.09
N ARG A 67 -10.25 0.10 -9.82
CA ARG A 67 -10.31 1.45 -9.24
C ARG A 67 -11.44 1.56 -8.22
N LYS A 68 -12.61 0.98 -8.53
CA LYS A 68 -13.76 0.99 -7.64
C LYS A 68 -13.44 0.30 -6.31
N GLU A 69 -12.85 -0.90 -6.35
CA GLU A 69 -12.49 -1.63 -5.13
C GLU A 69 -11.48 -0.87 -4.26
N LEU A 70 -10.52 -0.15 -4.85
CA LEU A 70 -9.58 0.67 -4.11
C LEU A 70 -10.28 1.86 -3.44
N ILE A 71 -11.19 2.54 -4.16
CA ILE A 71 -12.00 3.65 -3.61
C ILE A 71 -12.87 3.14 -2.46
N ASP A 72 -13.56 2.02 -2.66
CA ASP A 72 -14.41 1.41 -1.65
C ASP A 72 -13.61 1.02 -0.40
N LYS A 73 -12.38 0.50 -0.56
CA LYS A 73 -11.46 0.24 0.57
C LYS A 73 -11.09 1.50 1.34
N SER A 74 -10.81 2.60 0.65
CA SER A 74 -10.50 3.88 1.30
C SER A 74 -11.70 4.40 2.08
N ILE A 75 -12.89 4.36 1.51
CA ILE A 75 -14.13 4.78 2.18
C ILE A 75 -14.42 3.90 3.40
N CYS A 76 -14.34 2.56 3.27
CA CYS A 76 -14.48 1.63 4.40
C CYS A 76 -13.51 1.97 5.54
N ARG A 77 -12.23 2.23 5.20
CA ARG A 77 -11.21 2.61 6.17
C ARG A 77 -11.54 3.93 6.88
N MET A 78 -12.05 4.93 6.14
CA MET A 78 -12.44 6.22 6.72
C MET A 78 -13.60 6.06 7.70
N MET A 79 -14.61 5.25 7.36
CA MET A 79 -15.74 4.94 8.25
C MET A 79 -15.25 4.23 9.51
N PHE A 80 -14.37 3.23 9.37
CA PHE A 80 -13.80 2.49 10.50
C PHE A 80 -12.95 3.40 11.41
N ALA A 81 -12.14 4.28 10.83
CA ALA A 81 -11.32 5.21 11.60
C ALA A 81 -12.14 6.18 12.44
N ASP A 82 -13.26 6.67 11.91
CA ASP A 82 -14.15 7.54 12.65
C ASP A 82 -14.90 6.79 13.77
N TRP A 83 -15.36 5.59 13.46
CA TRP A 83 -16.00 4.74 14.46
C TRP A 83 -15.05 4.47 15.65
N ILE A 84 -13.77 4.13 15.40
CA ILE A 84 -12.78 3.94 16.46
C ILE A 84 -12.60 5.21 17.31
N LYS A 85 -12.63 6.41 16.70
CA LYS A 85 -12.49 7.68 17.43
C LYS A 85 -13.68 7.96 18.36
N THR A 86 -14.87 7.53 17.98
CA THR A 86 -16.07 7.73 18.80
C THR A 86 -16.14 6.83 20.01
N GLN A 87 -15.39 5.71 20.00
CA GLN A 87 -15.37 4.76 21.11
C GLN A 87 -14.43 5.22 22.23
N ARG A 88 -14.92 5.25 23.47
CA ARG A 88 -14.08 5.56 24.64
C ARG A 88 -13.07 4.43 24.90
N THR A 89 -11.91 4.76 25.43
CA THR A 89 -10.79 3.84 25.62
C THR A 89 -11.15 2.62 26.48
N SER A 90 -12.12 2.76 27.41
CA SER A 90 -12.62 1.67 28.27
C SER A 90 -13.40 0.59 27.51
N ASP A 91 -13.92 0.91 26.33
CA ASP A 91 -14.76 0.00 25.56
C ASP A 91 -13.95 -0.78 24.50
N ARG A 92 -12.68 -0.44 24.29
CA ARG A 92 -11.84 -1.08 23.26
C ARG A 92 -11.64 -2.59 23.47
N GLU A 93 -11.58 -3.08 24.71
CA GLU A 93 -11.47 -4.51 24.97
C GLU A 93 -12.81 -5.24 24.80
N ARG A 94 -13.92 -4.58 25.16
CA ARG A 94 -15.27 -5.07 24.89
C ARG A 94 -15.58 -5.12 23.40
N LEU A 95 -15.08 -4.16 22.66
CA LEU A 95 -15.23 -4.00 21.21
C LEU A 95 -14.48 -5.03 20.38
N LYS A 96 -13.44 -5.68 20.92
CA LYS A 96 -12.80 -6.82 20.25
C LYS A 96 -13.79 -7.96 20.02
N ASN A 97 -14.82 -8.06 20.87
CA ASN A 97 -15.84 -9.11 20.83
C ASN A 97 -17.15 -8.69 20.15
N GLU A 98 -17.36 -7.40 19.89
CA GLU A 98 -18.58 -6.84 19.27
C GLU A 98 -18.35 -6.26 17.87
N LEU A 99 -17.22 -6.59 17.24
CA LEU A 99 -16.78 -6.01 15.94
C LEU A 99 -17.67 -6.34 14.74
N GLU A 100 -18.65 -7.18 14.90
CA GLU A 100 -19.61 -7.51 13.82
C GLU A 100 -20.44 -6.32 13.32
N ILE A 101 -20.41 -5.17 13.98
CA ILE A 101 -21.66 -4.41 14.01
C ILE A 101 -21.64 -3.07 13.29
N GLN A 102 -20.52 -2.37 13.06
CA GLN A 102 -20.69 -0.97 12.63
C GLN A 102 -19.86 -0.51 11.43
N THR A 103 -18.99 -1.33 10.89
CA THR A 103 -18.27 -0.99 9.67
C THR A 103 -18.87 -1.66 8.44
N LEU A 104 -18.90 -0.95 7.32
CA LEU A 104 -19.28 -1.54 6.04
C LEU A 104 -18.09 -2.32 5.47
N ASN A 105 -18.36 -3.50 4.93
CA ASN A 105 -17.43 -4.22 4.09
C ASN A 105 -17.65 -3.88 2.61
N LEU A 106 -16.72 -4.31 1.75
CA LEU A 106 -16.79 -4.02 0.32
C LEU A 106 -18.08 -4.52 -0.34
N GLY A 107 -18.60 -5.68 0.09
CA GLY A 107 -19.84 -6.23 -0.44
C GLY A 107 -21.05 -5.36 -0.07
N GLN A 108 -21.06 -4.79 1.13
CA GLN A 108 -22.11 -3.89 1.59
C GLN A 108 -22.10 -2.55 0.84
N ILE A 109 -20.93 -2.03 0.49
CA ILE A 109 -20.82 -0.82 -0.34
C ILE A 109 -21.27 -1.12 -1.78
N ALA A 110 -20.87 -2.28 -2.33
CA ALA A 110 -21.22 -2.64 -3.70
C ALA A 110 -22.74 -2.85 -3.91
N SER A 111 -23.47 -3.25 -2.88
CA SER A 111 -24.91 -3.54 -2.96
C SER A 111 -25.64 -3.12 -1.68
N PRO A 112 -25.77 -1.82 -1.39
CA PRO A 112 -26.37 -1.32 -0.13
C PRO A 112 -27.80 -1.79 0.07
N SER A 113 -28.61 -1.79 -0.98
CA SER A 113 -30.03 -2.17 -0.95
C SER A 113 -30.26 -3.67 -0.71
N ALA A 114 -29.31 -4.52 -1.12
CA ALA A 114 -29.41 -5.97 -0.95
C ALA A 114 -29.07 -6.45 0.47
N LEU A 115 -28.45 -5.60 1.30
CA LEU A 115 -27.86 -5.97 2.59
C LEU A 115 -28.52 -5.27 3.80
N ASN A 116 -29.72 -4.67 3.66
CA ASN A 116 -30.47 -4.01 4.75
C ASN A 116 -29.59 -3.10 5.63
N ILE A 117 -28.85 -2.19 5.00
CA ILE A 117 -28.01 -1.23 5.71
C ILE A 117 -28.91 -0.20 6.41
N SER A 118 -28.63 0.10 7.68
CA SER A 118 -29.38 1.13 8.41
C SER A 118 -29.21 2.52 7.77
N GLU A 119 -30.21 3.38 7.92
CA GLU A 119 -30.17 4.77 7.41
C GLU A 119 -28.96 5.55 7.94
N GLU A 120 -28.59 5.33 9.20
CA GLU A 120 -27.40 5.95 9.81
C GLU A 120 -26.10 5.54 9.12
N LYS A 121 -25.93 4.25 8.80
CA LYS A 121 -24.77 3.76 8.05
C LYS A 121 -24.75 4.28 6.62
N LEU A 122 -25.90 4.40 5.98
CA LEU A 122 -26.02 4.95 4.63
C LEU A 122 -25.63 6.43 4.62
N ALA A 123 -26.12 7.23 5.56
CA ALA A 123 -25.72 8.63 5.71
C ALA A 123 -24.21 8.79 6.00
N GLY A 124 -23.66 7.90 6.82
CA GLY A 124 -22.21 7.83 7.07
C GLY A 124 -21.42 7.52 5.80
N LEU A 125 -21.88 6.56 5.00
CA LEU A 125 -21.29 6.21 3.71
C LEU A 125 -21.30 7.39 2.73
N GLU A 126 -22.42 8.07 2.58
CA GLU A 126 -22.56 9.25 1.72
C GLU A 126 -21.60 10.37 2.16
N THR A 127 -21.54 10.64 3.45
CA THR A 127 -20.62 11.64 4.02
C THR A 127 -19.16 11.30 3.71
N LYS A 128 -18.73 10.04 3.91
CA LYS A 128 -17.35 9.62 3.64
C LYS A 128 -17.03 9.57 2.15
N THR A 129 -18.01 9.19 1.34
CA THR A 129 -17.87 9.26 -0.12
C THR A 129 -17.63 10.69 -0.57
N HIS A 130 -18.45 11.63 -0.10
CA HIS A 130 -18.28 13.05 -0.42
C HIS A 130 -16.91 13.58 0.08
N GLN A 131 -16.50 13.22 1.30
CA GLN A 131 -15.20 13.58 1.85
C GLN A 131 -14.07 13.03 0.98
N TYR A 132 -14.10 11.74 0.59
CA TYR A 132 -13.10 11.13 -0.27
C TYR A 132 -12.94 11.88 -1.59
N PHE A 133 -14.04 12.14 -2.30
CA PHE A 133 -14.01 12.84 -3.59
C PHE A 133 -13.64 14.32 -3.49
N SER A 134 -13.94 14.97 -2.38
CA SER A 134 -13.58 16.39 -2.17
C SER A 134 -12.12 16.61 -1.75
N THR A 135 -11.46 15.58 -1.21
CA THR A 135 -10.07 15.66 -0.68
C THR A 135 -9.13 14.73 -1.42
N ILE A 136 -9.19 13.43 -1.12
CA ILE A 136 -8.23 12.41 -1.58
C ILE A 136 -8.25 12.26 -3.10
N ALA A 137 -9.43 12.09 -3.70
CA ALA A 137 -9.57 11.83 -5.13
C ALA A 137 -9.04 12.97 -6.01
N LYS A 138 -9.03 14.21 -5.50
CA LYS A 138 -8.47 15.36 -6.25
C LYS A 138 -6.96 15.28 -6.46
N ARG A 139 -6.27 14.52 -5.62
CA ARG A 139 -4.83 14.36 -5.61
C ARG A 139 -4.38 12.95 -6.00
N THR A 140 -5.33 12.03 -6.21
CA THR A 140 -5.03 10.62 -6.48
C THR A 140 -5.46 10.25 -7.88
N SER A 141 -4.51 9.81 -8.70
CA SER A 141 -4.75 9.20 -10.00
C SER A 141 -4.59 7.70 -9.92
N ILE A 142 -5.67 6.95 -10.17
CA ILE A 142 -5.65 5.48 -10.16
C ILE A 142 -5.70 5.00 -11.61
N TYR A 143 -4.65 4.29 -12.02
CA TYR A 143 -4.58 3.57 -13.29
C TYR A 143 -4.84 2.10 -13.03
N GLU A 144 -6.02 1.67 -13.44
CA GLU A 144 -6.42 0.26 -13.44
C GLU A 144 -5.87 -0.38 -14.70
N SER A 145 -5.22 -1.53 -14.55
CA SER A 145 -4.69 -2.27 -15.68
C SER A 145 -5.45 -3.56 -15.89
N VAL A 146 -6.18 -3.60 -16.98
CA VAL A 146 -6.72 -4.84 -17.54
C VAL A 146 -5.81 -5.21 -18.73
N GLY A 147 -4.67 -5.82 -18.44
CA GLY A 147 -3.75 -6.24 -19.50
C GLY A 147 -2.26 -6.06 -19.18
N ASN A 148 -1.44 -6.17 -20.19
CA ASN A 148 0.02 -6.18 -20.13
C ASN A 148 0.60 -4.78 -19.90
N VAL A 149 0.55 -4.25 -18.68
CA VAL A 149 1.25 -3.02 -18.33
C VAL A 149 2.63 -3.35 -17.76
N GLY A 150 3.67 -2.89 -18.45
CA GLY A 150 5.06 -3.01 -18.05
C GLY A 150 5.60 -1.74 -17.40
N VAL A 151 6.85 -1.81 -16.99
CA VAL A 151 7.54 -0.67 -16.39
C VAL A 151 7.68 0.51 -17.37
N THR A 152 7.73 0.26 -18.67
CA THR A 152 7.83 1.28 -19.72
C THR A 152 6.58 2.16 -19.74
N GLU A 153 5.39 1.58 -19.75
CA GLU A 153 4.13 2.33 -19.72
C GLU A 153 3.95 3.10 -18.41
N ILE A 154 4.40 2.51 -17.30
CA ILE A 154 4.43 3.21 -16.01
C ILE A 154 5.32 4.44 -16.11
N ALA A 155 6.54 4.27 -16.61
CA ALA A 155 7.50 5.36 -16.77
C ALA A 155 6.96 6.47 -17.67
N GLU A 156 6.36 6.13 -18.81
CA GLU A 156 5.76 7.11 -19.73
C GLU A 156 4.66 7.92 -19.05
N ARG A 157 3.74 7.26 -18.33
CA ARG A 157 2.63 7.92 -17.63
C ARG A 157 3.13 8.84 -16.52
N VAL A 158 4.09 8.39 -15.73
CA VAL A 158 4.67 9.17 -14.63
C VAL A 158 5.48 10.37 -15.18
N ASN A 159 6.32 10.15 -16.20
CA ASN A 159 7.04 11.23 -16.88
C ASN A 159 6.08 12.31 -17.42
N LYS A 160 5.03 11.87 -18.12
CA LYS A 160 4.00 12.77 -18.65
C LYS A 160 3.33 13.56 -17.53
N TYR A 161 2.98 12.89 -16.41
CA TYR A 161 2.37 13.54 -15.26
C TYR A 161 3.29 14.63 -14.69
N VAL A 162 4.55 14.27 -14.39
CA VAL A 162 5.54 15.20 -13.82
C VAL A 162 5.79 16.38 -14.77
N TYR A 163 5.91 16.12 -16.06
CA TYR A 163 6.14 17.16 -17.07
C TYR A 163 4.99 18.19 -17.12
N TYR A 164 3.73 17.75 -17.13
CA TYR A 164 2.59 18.64 -17.25
C TYR A 164 2.15 19.29 -15.94
N SER A 165 2.27 18.60 -14.82
CA SER A 165 1.85 19.15 -13.53
C SER A 165 2.96 19.95 -12.82
N GLY A 166 4.23 19.66 -13.12
CA GLY A 166 5.37 20.16 -12.36
C GLY A 166 5.51 19.56 -10.95
N ASN A 167 4.60 18.65 -10.56
CA ASN A 167 4.57 18.06 -9.24
C ASN A 167 5.32 16.72 -9.19
N LYS A 168 5.86 16.39 -8.02
CA LYS A 168 6.50 15.10 -7.73
C LYS A 168 5.52 14.20 -6.98
N PRO A 169 4.85 13.24 -7.63
CA PRO A 169 3.87 12.38 -6.99
C PRO A 169 4.54 11.25 -6.20
N LEU A 170 3.85 10.75 -5.15
CA LEU A 170 4.09 9.41 -4.66
C LEU A 170 3.53 8.41 -5.67
N VAL A 171 4.35 7.46 -6.12
CA VAL A 171 3.91 6.39 -7.04
C VAL A 171 3.76 5.08 -6.27
N ILE A 172 2.62 4.41 -6.42
CA ILE A 172 2.36 3.07 -5.85
C ILE A 172 2.13 2.08 -6.98
N ILE A 173 2.74 0.90 -6.89
CA ILE A 173 2.60 -0.19 -7.85
C ILE A 173 2.13 -1.45 -7.10
N ASP A 174 0.93 -1.92 -7.41
CA ASP A 174 0.31 -3.08 -6.78
C ASP A 174 -0.05 -4.15 -7.83
N TYR A 175 0.81 -5.18 -8.01
CA TYR A 175 2.10 -5.48 -7.39
C TYR A 175 3.14 -5.92 -8.45
N LEU A 176 4.42 -5.95 -8.07
CA LEU A 176 5.56 -6.13 -8.97
C LEU A 176 5.48 -7.34 -9.90
N GLN A 177 5.03 -8.50 -9.37
CA GLN A 177 5.00 -9.75 -10.12
C GLN A 177 3.92 -9.81 -11.21
N LEU A 178 3.01 -8.82 -11.26
CA LEU A 178 2.02 -8.65 -12.34
C LEU A 178 2.48 -7.71 -13.45
N LEU A 179 3.64 -7.07 -13.29
CA LEU A 179 4.20 -6.25 -14.36
C LEU A 179 4.51 -7.12 -15.58
N ALA A 180 4.16 -6.61 -16.74
CA ALA A 180 4.50 -7.26 -18.00
C ALA A 180 6.01 -7.53 -18.10
N PRO A 181 6.42 -8.66 -18.67
CA PRO A 181 7.81 -8.97 -18.88
C PRO A 181 8.45 -7.94 -19.81
N ILE A 182 9.67 -7.51 -19.48
CA ILE A 182 10.46 -6.65 -20.38
C ILE A 182 10.92 -7.43 -21.59
N ASP A 183 11.25 -8.70 -21.39
CA ASP A 183 11.65 -9.61 -22.44
C ASP A 183 10.96 -10.97 -22.24
N PRO A 184 10.18 -11.47 -23.23
CA PRO A 184 9.48 -12.76 -23.13
C PRO A 184 10.42 -13.96 -23.07
N HIS A 185 11.71 -13.79 -23.42
CA HIS A 185 12.72 -14.86 -23.34
C HIS A 185 13.36 -14.98 -21.95
N PHE A 186 13.11 -14.03 -21.07
CA PHE A 186 13.62 -14.06 -19.70
C PHE A 186 12.72 -14.87 -18.79
N THR A 187 13.30 -15.43 -17.74
CA THR A 187 12.55 -16.01 -16.63
C THR A 187 11.80 -14.93 -15.87
N ASP A 188 10.75 -15.30 -15.13
CA ASP A 188 9.99 -14.37 -14.29
C ASP A 188 10.91 -13.63 -13.31
N LYS A 189 11.90 -14.32 -12.76
CA LYS A 189 12.93 -13.72 -11.89
C LYS A 189 13.72 -12.63 -12.62
N GLN A 190 14.22 -12.92 -13.81
CA GLN A 190 15.02 -11.96 -14.60
C GLN A 190 14.19 -10.75 -15.00
N ASN A 191 12.92 -10.94 -15.35
CA ASN A 191 11.99 -9.86 -15.66
C ASN A 191 11.71 -9.01 -14.42
N THR A 192 11.47 -9.64 -13.26
CA THR A 192 11.28 -8.92 -11.98
C THR A 192 12.53 -8.13 -11.61
N ASP A 193 13.72 -8.71 -11.75
CA ASP A 193 14.98 -8.02 -11.49
C ASP A 193 15.13 -6.78 -12.37
N LYS A 194 14.83 -6.88 -13.66
CA LYS A 194 14.88 -5.73 -14.58
C LYS A 194 13.83 -4.69 -14.28
N ASN A 195 12.58 -5.10 -14.01
CA ASN A 195 11.51 -4.18 -13.62
C ASN A 195 11.92 -3.36 -12.37
N VAL A 196 12.50 -4.00 -11.37
CA VAL A 196 12.98 -3.33 -10.15
C VAL A 196 14.08 -2.31 -10.46
N LEU A 197 15.03 -2.66 -11.33
CA LEU A 197 16.10 -1.75 -11.74
C LEU A 197 15.57 -0.52 -12.49
N GLU A 198 14.62 -0.71 -13.41
CA GLU A 198 14.01 0.41 -14.15
C GLU A 198 13.15 1.30 -13.24
N LEU A 199 12.41 0.72 -12.28
CA LEU A 199 11.70 1.51 -11.27
C LEU A 199 12.66 2.32 -10.38
N LYS A 200 13.80 1.74 -10.02
CA LYS A 200 14.85 2.46 -9.29
C LYS A 200 15.43 3.61 -10.10
N ARG A 201 15.66 3.39 -11.40
CA ARG A 201 16.13 4.41 -12.33
C ARG A 201 15.11 5.55 -12.44
N LEU A 202 13.84 5.23 -12.69
CA LEU A 202 12.74 6.19 -12.78
C LEU A 202 12.63 7.07 -11.53
N SER A 203 12.68 6.43 -10.34
CA SER A 203 12.65 7.14 -9.06
C SER A 203 13.78 8.16 -8.93
N ARG A 204 14.98 7.83 -9.40
CA ARG A 204 16.15 8.72 -9.34
C ARG A 204 16.08 9.84 -10.37
N GLU A 205 15.67 9.51 -11.60
CA GLU A 205 15.59 10.50 -12.71
C GLU A 205 14.56 11.59 -12.42
N LEU A 206 13.42 11.22 -11.85
CA LEU A 206 12.35 12.15 -11.52
C LEU A 206 12.41 12.68 -10.07
N GLU A 207 13.32 12.16 -9.25
CA GLU A 207 13.41 12.47 -7.82
C GLU A 207 12.08 12.29 -7.09
N ILE A 208 11.43 11.14 -7.29
CA ILE A 208 10.13 10.78 -6.71
C ILE A 208 10.21 9.51 -5.87
N PRO A 209 9.35 9.37 -4.83
CA PRO A 209 9.16 8.09 -4.15
C PRO A 209 8.33 7.11 -4.96
N ILE A 210 8.79 5.87 -5.05
CA ILE A 210 8.04 4.75 -5.62
C ILE A 210 7.90 3.67 -4.55
N ILE A 211 6.67 3.33 -4.17
CA ILE A 211 6.37 2.17 -3.31
C ILE A 211 5.88 1.04 -4.21
N ALA A 212 6.64 -0.03 -4.31
CA ALA A 212 6.24 -1.21 -5.06
C ALA A 212 5.92 -2.36 -4.10
N ILE A 213 4.72 -2.93 -4.25
CA ILE A 213 4.27 -4.06 -3.46
C ILE A 213 4.87 -5.34 -4.04
N SER A 214 5.35 -6.23 -3.18
CA SER A 214 5.89 -7.54 -3.55
C SER A 214 5.21 -8.65 -2.77
N SER A 215 4.85 -9.74 -3.42
CA SER A 215 4.35 -10.94 -2.77
C SER A 215 5.54 -11.80 -2.31
N LEU A 216 5.46 -12.37 -1.11
CA LEU A 216 6.48 -13.28 -0.60
C LEU A 216 6.13 -14.73 -0.94
N ASN A 217 7.17 -15.57 -1.05
CA ASN A 217 7.01 -16.99 -1.33
C ASN A 217 6.29 -17.71 -0.17
N ARG A 218 5.42 -18.67 -0.51
CA ARG A 218 4.64 -19.47 0.45
C ARG A 218 5.51 -20.25 1.44
N ALA A 219 6.71 -20.66 1.03
CA ALA A 219 7.65 -21.36 1.92
C ALA A 219 8.02 -20.58 3.20
N ASN A 220 7.84 -19.26 3.19
CA ASN A 220 8.20 -18.39 4.31
C ASN A 220 7.01 -17.95 5.17
N TYR A 221 5.84 -18.58 5.02
CA TYR A 221 4.62 -18.11 5.68
C TYR A 221 4.60 -18.33 7.19
N ASN A 222 5.26 -19.37 7.70
CA ASN A 222 5.36 -19.67 9.13
C ASN A 222 6.61 -19.07 9.78
N GLU A 223 7.56 -18.60 8.99
CA GLU A 223 8.83 -18.08 9.48
C GLU A 223 8.80 -16.53 9.58
N PRO A 224 9.63 -15.94 10.45
CA PRO A 224 9.82 -14.49 10.44
C PRO A 224 10.30 -14.04 9.07
N ILE A 225 9.72 -12.96 8.58
CA ILE A 225 10.18 -12.38 7.31
C ILE A 225 11.66 -12.03 7.45
N SER A 226 12.46 -12.55 6.55
CA SER A 226 13.87 -12.21 6.41
C SER A 226 14.11 -11.55 5.04
N MET A 227 15.27 -10.93 4.86
CA MET A 227 15.68 -10.46 3.52
C MET A 227 15.66 -11.58 2.49
N ALA A 228 15.90 -12.83 2.94
CA ALA A 228 15.84 -14.01 2.09
C ALA A 228 14.42 -14.30 1.55
N ALA A 229 13.37 -13.90 2.25
CA ALA A 229 12.00 -14.09 1.80
C ALA A 229 11.67 -13.26 0.53
N PHE A 230 12.44 -12.20 0.28
CA PHE A 230 12.37 -11.36 -0.93
C PHE A 230 13.27 -11.88 -2.06
N LYS A 231 13.98 -12.99 -1.85
CA LYS A 231 15.01 -13.53 -2.76
C LYS A 231 14.52 -14.12 -4.08
N GLU A 232 13.25 -14.04 -4.39
CA GLU A 232 12.84 -14.32 -5.79
C GLU A 232 13.50 -13.34 -6.77
N SER A 233 13.93 -12.15 -6.28
CA SER A 233 14.67 -11.15 -7.04
C SER A 233 15.84 -10.61 -6.20
N GLY A 234 17.06 -10.88 -6.62
CA GLY A 234 18.25 -10.26 -6.01
C GLY A 234 18.23 -8.72 -6.14
N ALA A 235 17.63 -8.21 -7.21
CA ALA A 235 17.50 -6.78 -7.44
C ALA A 235 16.65 -6.09 -6.38
N ILE A 236 15.63 -6.75 -5.80
CA ILE A 236 14.83 -6.19 -4.69
C ILE A 236 15.75 -5.84 -3.51
N GLU A 237 16.63 -6.76 -3.11
CA GLU A 237 17.52 -6.53 -1.98
C GLU A 237 18.54 -5.42 -2.26
N TYR A 238 19.17 -5.44 -3.44
CA TYR A 238 20.26 -4.51 -3.75
C TYR A 238 19.77 -3.13 -4.20
N SER A 239 18.69 -3.03 -4.93
CA SER A 239 18.26 -1.79 -5.59
C SER A 239 17.26 -0.97 -4.75
N SER A 240 16.50 -1.59 -3.84
CA SER A 240 15.62 -0.83 -2.95
C SER A 240 16.42 0.07 -2.01
N ASP A 241 15.89 1.24 -1.69
CA ASP A 241 16.41 2.10 -0.63
C ASP A 241 15.87 1.67 0.73
N VAL A 242 14.59 1.30 0.77
CA VAL A 242 13.93 0.79 1.95
C VAL A 242 13.20 -0.50 1.62
N LEU A 243 13.35 -1.48 2.51
CA LEU A 243 12.68 -2.78 2.41
C LEU A 243 11.82 -3.01 3.65
N LEU A 244 10.52 -3.06 3.45
CA LEU A 244 9.50 -3.24 4.49
C LEU A 244 8.86 -4.61 4.37
N GLY A 245 8.63 -5.27 5.48
CA GLY A 245 7.93 -6.54 5.55
C GLY A 245 6.74 -6.50 6.50
N LEU A 246 5.54 -6.90 6.05
CA LEU A 246 4.39 -7.12 6.92
C LEU A 246 4.31 -8.61 7.24
N GLN A 247 4.25 -8.93 8.52
CA GLN A 247 4.06 -10.30 9.01
C GLN A 247 2.99 -10.38 10.08
N LEU A 248 2.43 -11.57 10.28
CA LEU A 248 1.58 -11.83 11.44
C LEU A 248 2.45 -11.87 12.70
N ALA A 249 1.95 -11.30 13.80
CA ALA A 249 2.61 -11.41 15.09
C ALA A 249 2.72 -12.88 15.50
N GLY A 250 3.86 -13.24 16.07
CA GLY A 250 4.18 -14.62 16.46
C GLY A 250 4.74 -15.50 15.33
N ALA A 251 4.94 -14.96 14.12
CA ALA A 251 5.59 -15.73 13.04
C ALA A 251 6.99 -16.17 13.48
N GLY A 252 7.26 -17.50 13.41
CA GLY A 252 8.48 -18.14 13.90
C GLY A 252 8.40 -18.74 15.29
N ASP A 253 7.30 -18.55 16.04
CA ASP A 253 7.07 -19.24 17.31
C ASP A 253 6.75 -20.72 17.05
N LYS A 254 7.14 -21.59 18.00
CA LYS A 254 6.98 -23.06 17.87
C LYS A 254 5.56 -23.52 17.53
N ASP A 255 4.57 -22.83 18.09
CA ASP A 255 3.15 -23.18 17.93
C ASP A 255 2.43 -22.27 16.95
N PHE A 256 3.17 -21.47 16.18
CA PHE A 256 2.58 -20.55 15.20
C PHE A 256 2.02 -21.32 14.00
N ASN A 257 0.76 -21.03 13.69
CA ASN A 257 0.09 -21.54 12.49
C ASN A 257 -0.52 -20.38 11.71
N VAL A 258 -0.05 -20.19 10.49
CA VAL A 258 -0.46 -19.08 9.62
C VAL A 258 -1.95 -19.13 9.27
N ASP A 259 -2.52 -20.31 9.07
CA ASP A 259 -3.93 -20.46 8.67
C ASP A 259 -4.85 -20.12 9.83
N MET A 260 -4.51 -20.58 11.05
CA MET A 260 -5.22 -20.18 12.27
C MET A 260 -5.11 -18.69 12.55
N ALA A 261 -3.94 -18.09 12.34
CA ALA A 261 -3.75 -16.65 12.53
C ALA A 261 -4.51 -15.83 11.48
N LYS A 262 -4.61 -16.34 10.24
CA LYS A 262 -5.39 -15.71 9.17
C LYS A 262 -6.91 -15.85 9.34
N SER A 263 -7.39 -16.88 10.01
CA SER A 263 -8.84 -17.11 10.24
C SER A 263 -9.42 -16.22 11.33
N ARG A 264 -8.57 -15.54 12.12
CA ARG A 264 -9.04 -14.60 13.16
C ARG A 264 -9.68 -13.38 12.52
N GLU A 265 -10.75 -12.88 13.13
CA GLU A 265 -11.42 -11.62 12.69
C GLU A 265 -10.47 -10.44 12.77
N THR A 266 -9.73 -10.33 13.86
CA THR A 266 -8.67 -9.32 14.04
C THR A 266 -7.30 -9.99 13.97
N ARG A 267 -6.40 -9.36 13.19
CA ARG A 267 -5.04 -9.87 13.00
C ARG A 267 -4.04 -8.85 13.51
N GLU A 268 -3.16 -9.29 14.39
CA GLU A 268 -2.02 -8.48 14.78
C GLU A 268 -0.94 -8.59 13.71
N ILE A 269 -0.55 -7.43 13.18
CA ILE A 269 0.44 -7.34 12.10
C ILE A 269 1.62 -6.54 12.59
N GLU A 270 2.81 -7.09 12.39
CA GLU A 270 4.08 -6.41 12.61
C GLU A 270 4.63 -5.88 11.30
N LEU A 271 5.14 -4.64 11.34
CA LEU A 271 5.93 -4.07 10.26
C LEU A 271 7.41 -4.17 10.61
N LYS A 272 8.16 -4.89 9.81
CA LYS A 272 9.62 -5.03 9.92
C LYS A 272 10.33 -4.16 8.90
N ILE A 273 11.35 -3.44 9.34
CA ILE A 273 12.24 -2.67 8.46
C ILE A 273 13.51 -3.50 8.27
N HIS A 274 13.68 -4.10 7.09
CA HIS A 274 14.83 -4.95 6.78
C HIS A 274 15.99 -4.17 6.20
N LYS A 275 15.71 -3.04 5.57
CA LYS A 275 16.70 -2.14 4.98
C LYS A 275 16.21 -0.70 5.07
N ASN A 276 17.14 0.22 5.34
CA ASN A 276 16.89 1.66 5.34
C ASN A 276 18.23 2.38 5.02
N ARG A 277 18.31 3.02 3.86
CA ARG A 277 19.49 3.73 3.36
C ARG A 277 19.33 5.24 3.44
#